data_76564d7b9371f8208cc53536c241bd0d
#
_entry.id   76564d7b9371f8208cc53536c241bd0d
#
_cell.length_a   1.000
_cell.length_b   1.000
_cell.length_c   1.000
_cell.angle_alpha   90.00
_cell.angle_beta   90.00
_cell.angle_gamma   90.00
#
_symmetry.space_group_name_H-M   'P 1'
#
loop_
_entity.id
_entity.type
_entity.pdbx_description
1 polymer ?
#
loop_
_entity_poly.entity_id
_entity_poly.type
_entity_poly.pdbx_seq_one_letter_code
_entity_poly.pdbx_strand_id
1 'polypeptide(L)'
;MSDVKRYLQNRTERDPEFAENYEVGYADFKIGVILRQAREAAGLTQDEVAQKLQTKKSAISRIENHADDVRLSTIRRYAEAVGANLQIRLARA
;
A
#
# COMPACT_ATOMS: atom_id res chain seq x y z
N MET A 1 -1.46 -17.85 -1.91
CA MET A 1 -0.46 -17.16 -1.08
C MET A 1 0.89 -17.19 -1.79
N SER A 2 1.58 -16.06 -1.86
CA SER A 2 2.88 -16.00 -2.51
C SER A 2 3.96 -16.70 -1.67
N ASP A 3 5.05 -17.15 -2.33
CA ASP A 3 6.17 -17.79 -1.63
C ASP A 3 6.83 -16.83 -0.63
N VAL A 4 6.88 -15.54 -0.95
CA VAL A 4 7.41 -14.53 -0.05
C VAL A 4 6.58 -14.46 1.23
N LYS A 5 5.27 -14.45 1.09
CA LYS A 5 4.38 -14.39 2.25
C LYS A 5 4.52 -15.65 3.13
N ARG A 6 4.67 -16.81 2.52
CA ARG A 6 4.90 -18.06 3.25
C ARG A 6 6.23 -18.01 4.00
N TYR A 7 7.29 -17.53 3.36
CA TYR A 7 8.60 -17.38 3.98
C TYR A 7 8.53 -16.46 5.20
N LEU A 8 7.87 -15.32 5.07
CA LEU A 8 7.74 -14.36 6.16
C LEU A 8 6.95 -14.96 7.33
N GLN A 9 5.88 -15.68 7.03
CA GLN A 9 5.07 -16.32 8.04
C GLN A 9 5.87 -17.34 8.84
N ASN A 10 6.67 -18.16 8.16
CA ASN A 10 7.53 -19.15 8.83
C ASN A 10 8.57 -18.47 9.73
N ARG A 11 9.14 -17.36 9.27
CA ARG A 11 10.15 -16.66 10.05
C ARG A 11 9.53 -15.94 11.26
N THR A 12 8.35 -15.39 11.13
CA THR A 12 7.65 -14.73 12.22
C THR A 12 7.27 -15.72 13.33
N GLU A 13 6.97 -16.94 12.99
CA GLU A 13 6.67 -17.99 13.97
C GLU A 13 7.88 -18.34 14.83
N ARG A 14 9.10 -18.23 14.28
CA ARG A 14 10.34 -18.59 14.97
C ARG A 14 10.94 -17.44 15.78
N ASP A 15 10.62 -16.20 15.41
CA ASP A 15 11.21 -15.00 16.03
C ASP A 15 10.16 -13.94 16.22
N PRO A 16 9.57 -13.84 17.43
CA PRO A 16 8.51 -12.86 17.70
C PRO A 16 8.95 -11.42 17.50
N GLU A 17 10.19 -11.08 17.84
CA GLU A 17 10.71 -9.73 17.65
C GLU A 17 10.84 -9.41 16.16
N PHE A 18 11.33 -10.34 15.38
CA PHE A 18 11.38 -10.20 13.94
C PHE A 18 9.97 -10.04 13.35
N ALA A 19 9.00 -10.83 13.85
CA ALA A 19 7.62 -10.78 13.42
C ALA A 19 7.03 -9.39 13.58
N GLU A 20 7.19 -8.81 14.78
CA GLU A 20 6.63 -7.49 15.09
C GLU A 20 7.16 -6.42 14.16
N ASN A 21 8.47 -6.35 14.00
CA ASN A 21 9.11 -5.32 13.17
C ASN A 21 8.87 -5.55 11.68
N TYR A 22 8.89 -6.80 11.26
CA TYR A 22 8.81 -7.13 9.85
C TYR A 22 7.38 -7.01 9.32
N GLU A 23 6.38 -7.40 10.11
CA GLU A 23 4.99 -7.30 9.67
C GLU A 23 4.55 -5.86 9.47
N VAL A 24 4.98 -4.94 10.33
CA VAL A 24 4.70 -3.52 10.16
C VAL A 24 5.28 -3.01 8.84
N GLY A 25 6.56 -3.27 8.57
CA GLY A 25 7.21 -2.86 7.34
C GLY A 25 6.60 -3.51 6.10
N TYR A 26 6.24 -4.79 6.21
CA TYR A 26 5.64 -5.50 5.10
C TYR A 26 4.24 -4.98 4.78
N ALA A 27 3.43 -4.67 5.80
CA ALA A 27 2.08 -4.14 5.59
C ALA A 27 2.13 -2.79 4.88
N ASP A 28 3.03 -1.89 5.29
CA ASP A 28 3.18 -0.59 4.67
C ASP A 28 3.64 -0.71 3.22
N PHE A 29 4.63 -1.57 2.97
CA PHE A 29 5.10 -1.86 1.63
C PHE A 29 3.98 -2.42 0.76
N LYS A 30 3.20 -3.34 1.32
CA LYS A 30 2.11 -3.98 0.60
C LYS A 30 1.03 -2.98 0.19
N ILE A 31 0.68 -2.04 1.06
CA ILE A 31 -0.31 -1.01 0.74
C ILE A 31 0.17 -0.18 -0.46
N GLY A 32 1.40 0.29 -0.42
CA GLY A 32 1.96 1.08 -1.52
C GLY A 32 2.01 0.31 -2.84
N VAL A 33 2.39 -0.96 -2.79
CA VAL A 33 2.43 -1.83 -3.97
C VAL A 33 1.03 -2.05 -4.53
N ILE A 34 0.04 -2.29 -3.67
CA ILE A 34 -1.35 -2.48 -4.11
C ILE A 34 -1.87 -1.22 -4.81
N LEU A 35 -1.59 -0.06 -4.24
CA LEU A 35 -2.00 1.22 -4.83
C LEU A 35 -1.37 1.41 -6.21
N ARG A 36 -0.06 1.17 -6.31
CA ARG A 36 0.64 1.28 -7.59
C ARG A 36 0.09 0.29 -8.62
N GLN A 37 -0.15 -0.94 -8.22
CA GLN A 37 -0.71 -1.95 -9.11
C GLN A 37 -2.11 -1.55 -9.61
N ALA A 38 -2.93 -0.98 -8.75
CA ALA A 38 -4.24 -0.48 -9.14
C ALA A 38 -4.13 0.67 -10.14
N ARG A 39 -3.16 1.57 -9.94
CA ARG A 39 -2.90 2.65 -10.89
C ARG A 39 -2.46 2.09 -12.26
N GLU A 40 -1.51 1.16 -12.25
CA GLU A 40 -1.01 0.55 -13.49
C GLU A 40 -2.12 -0.24 -14.21
N ALA A 41 -2.95 -0.95 -13.47
CA ALA A 41 -4.09 -1.68 -14.05
C ALA A 41 -5.10 -0.73 -14.68
N ALA A 42 -5.24 0.48 -14.15
CA ALA A 42 -6.09 1.52 -14.73
C ALA A 42 -5.44 2.21 -15.93
N GLY A 43 -4.18 1.90 -16.24
CA GLY A 43 -3.46 2.52 -17.34
C GLY A 43 -3.04 3.96 -17.08
N LEU A 44 -2.91 4.34 -15.81
CA LEU A 44 -2.60 5.72 -15.42
C LEU A 44 -1.15 5.86 -14.97
N THR A 45 -0.55 7.00 -15.34
CA THR A 45 0.76 7.39 -14.82
C THR A 45 0.62 8.11 -13.49
N GLN A 46 1.73 8.26 -12.77
CA GLN A 46 1.73 9.06 -11.54
C GLN A 46 1.29 10.50 -11.80
N ASP A 47 1.70 11.08 -12.91
CA ASP A 47 1.31 12.44 -13.30
C ASP A 47 -0.20 12.55 -13.51
N GLU A 48 -0.79 11.56 -14.15
CA GLU A 48 -2.23 11.56 -14.39
C GLU A 48 -3.03 11.46 -13.10
N VAL A 49 -2.59 10.63 -12.16
CA VAL A 49 -3.23 10.54 -10.85
C VAL A 49 -3.04 11.85 -10.08
N ALA A 50 -1.85 12.45 -10.18
CA ALA A 50 -1.58 13.74 -9.56
C ALA A 50 -2.54 14.82 -10.06
N GLN A 51 -2.81 14.85 -11.36
CA GLN A 51 -3.77 15.79 -11.93
C GLN A 51 -5.18 15.53 -11.40
N LYS A 52 -5.60 14.29 -11.32
CA LYS A 52 -6.92 13.93 -10.78
C LYS A 52 -7.08 14.35 -9.32
N LEU A 53 -6.02 14.29 -8.54
CA LEU A 53 -6.04 14.67 -7.13
C LEU A 53 -5.63 16.12 -6.90
N GLN A 54 -5.37 16.87 -7.97
CA GLN A 54 -4.93 18.27 -7.89
C GLN A 54 -3.69 18.44 -7.02
N THR A 55 -2.70 17.60 -7.25
CA THR A 55 -1.45 17.58 -6.50
C THR A 55 -0.28 17.35 -7.44
N LYS A 56 0.90 17.15 -6.86
CA LYS A 56 2.15 16.95 -7.60
C LYS A 56 2.48 15.46 -7.72
N LYS A 57 3.21 15.11 -8.75
CA LYS A 57 3.73 13.74 -8.95
C LYS A 57 4.49 13.24 -7.73
N SER A 58 5.26 14.10 -7.07
CA SER A 58 6.00 13.73 -5.86
C SER A 58 5.09 13.28 -4.74
N ALA A 59 3.88 13.84 -4.63
CA ALA A 59 2.90 13.41 -3.64
C ALA A 59 2.40 12.00 -3.96
N ILE A 60 2.18 11.69 -5.22
CA ILE A 60 1.74 10.34 -5.64
C ILE A 60 2.86 9.32 -5.36
N SER A 61 4.10 9.67 -5.69
CA SER A 61 5.25 8.82 -5.40
C SER A 61 5.35 8.53 -3.90
N ARG A 62 5.12 9.55 -3.06
CA ARG A 62 5.14 9.39 -1.61
C ARG A 62 4.04 8.44 -1.13
N ILE A 63 2.84 8.54 -1.69
CA ILE A 63 1.73 7.65 -1.34
C ILE A 63 2.12 6.20 -1.65
N GLU A 64 2.76 5.95 -2.78
CA GLU A 64 3.13 4.60 -3.21
C GLU A 64 4.33 4.04 -2.46
N ASN A 65 5.26 4.89 -2.02
CA ASN A 65 6.50 4.44 -1.38
C ASN A 65 6.51 4.59 0.14
N HIS A 66 5.65 5.43 0.69
CA HIS A 66 5.60 5.74 2.12
C HIS A 66 4.15 5.81 2.60
N ALA A 67 3.39 4.75 2.34
CA ALA A 67 1.96 4.70 2.66
C ALA A 67 1.70 4.84 4.16
N ASP A 68 2.66 4.47 5.00
CA ASP A 68 2.57 4.58 6.46
C ASP A 68 2.48 6.04 6.94
N ASP A 69 3.05 6.98 6.17
CA ASP A 69 3.03 8.41 6.49
C ASP A 69 1.87 9.15 5.85
N VAL A 70 0.94 8.44 5.23
CA VAL A 70 -0.14 9.04 4.46
C VAL A 70 -1.46 8.85 5.19
N ARG A 71 -2.26 9.91 5.21
CA ARG A 71 -3.59 9.85 5.83
C ARG A 71 -4.48 8.86 5.08
N LEU A 72 -5.31 8.16 5.83
CA LEU A 72 -6.25 7.21 5.26
C LEU A 72 -7.20 7.88 4.25
N SER A 73 -7.60 9.12 4.53
CA SER A 73 -8.44 9.88 3.59
C SER A 73 -7.73 10.10 2.25
N THR A 74 -6.42 10.33 2.27
CA THR A 74 -5.62 10.51 1.06
C THR A 74 -5.52 9.20 0.28
N ILE A 75 -5.32 8.10 0.98
CA ILE A 75 -5.27 6.77 0.35
C ILE A 75 -6.63 6.45 -0.31
N ARG A 76 -7.73 6.79 0.34
CA ARG A 76 -9.07 6.62 -0.23
C ARG A 76 -9.24 7.44 -1.49
N ARG A 77 -8.81 8.69 -1.50
CA ARG A 77 -8.90 9.54 -2.68
C ARG A 77 -8.06 8.99 -3.84
N TYR A 78 -6.87 8.49 -3.52
CA TYR A 78 -6.02 7.83 -4.50
C TYR A 78 -6.74 6.62 -5.12
N ALA A 79 -7.30 5.76 -4.28
CA ALA A 79 -8.02 4.57 -4.74
C ALA A 79 -9.16 4.95 -5.68
N GLU A 80 -9.97 5.95 -5.31
CA GLU A 80 -11.06 6.42 -6.15
C GLU A 80 -10.55 6.98 -7.49
N ALA A 81 -9.43 7.68 -7.49
CA ALA A 81 -8.85 8.24 -8.70
C ALA A 81 -8.45 7.16 -9.71
N VAL A 82 -8.09 5.97 -9.24
CA VAL A 82 -7.72 4.85 -10.11
C VAL A 82 -8.88 3.86 -10.31
N GLY A 83 -10.10 4.25 -9.94
CA GLY A 83 -11.29 3.43 -10.17
C GLY A 83 -11.48 2.29 -9.19
N ALA A 84 -10.86 2.38 -8.01
CA ALA A 84 -10.93 1.35 -6.98
C ALA A 84 -11.66 1.85 -5.75
N ASN A 85 -12.04 0.93 -4.87
CA ASN A 85 -12.62 1.24 -3.56
C ASN A 85 -11.66 0.77 -2.48
N LEU A 86 -11.36 1.65 -1.54
CA LEU A 86 -10.58 1.28 -0.37
C LEU A 86 -11.48 0.55 0.62
N GLN A 87 -11.13 -0.68 0.93
CA GLN A 87 -11.79 -1.47 1.96
C GLN A 87 -10.78 -1.85 3.04
N ILE A 88 -11.16 -1.65 4.28
CA ILE A 88 -10.31 -1.96 5.43
C ILE A 88 -11.01 -3.03 6.25
N ARG A 89 -10.27 -4.09 6.55
CA ARG A 89 -10.74 -5.16 7.42
C ARG A 89 -9.83 -5.27 8.62
N LEU A 90 -10.44 -5.41 9.78
CA LEU A 90 -9.71 -5.76 10.99
C LEU A 90 -9.86 -7.26 11.20
N ALA A 91 -8.74 -7.95 11.20
CA ALA A 91 -8.71 -9.36 11.54
C ALA A 91 -8.42 -9.51 13.02
N ARG A 92 -8.98 -10.53 13.66
CA ARG A 92 -8.62 -10.86 15.03
C ARG A 92 -7.19 -11.36 15.06
N ALA A 93 -6.47 -10.84 16.04
CA ALA A 93 -5.11 -11.29 16.26
C ALA A 93 -5.08 -12.73 16.75
#